data_bf1c88a9382ffa1b5d8cb9d32d437b15
#
_entry.id   bf1c88a9382ffa1b5d8cb9d32d437b15
#
_cell.length_a   1.000
_cell.length_b   1.000
_cell.length_c   1.000
_cell.angle_alpha   90.00
_cell.angle_beta   90.00
_cell.angle_gamma   90.00
#
_symmetry.space_group_name_H-M   'P 1'
#
loop_
_entity.id
_entity.type
_entity.pdbx_description
1 polymer ?
#
loop_
_entity_poly.entity_id
_entity_poly.type
_entity_poly.pdbx_seq_one_letter_code
_entity_poly.pdbx_strand_id
1 'polypeptide(L)' 'MATRFKVGDTVRLKSGGPLMTVSSLTTDFDGHPVVNTTWFDKNDKECSGSYLKDMLTADAGDPVIA' A
#
# COMPACT_ATOMS: atom_id res chain seq x y z
N MET A 1 -8.86 15.99 3.75
CA MET A 1 -9.42 14.82 3.12
C MET A 1 -8.75 13.55 3.56
N ALA A 2 -9.48 12.66 4.11
CA ALA A 2 -8.92 11.40 4.57
C ALA A 2 -8.58 10.51 3.39
N THR A 3 -7.43 9.90 3.46
CA THR A 3 -7.03 8.94 2.45
C THR A 3 -7.54 7.57 2.86
N ARG A 4 -8.24 6.94 1.95
CA ARG A 4 -8.74 5.59 2.19
C ARG A 4 -8.15 4.65 1.19
N PHE A 5 -7.60 3.56 1.70
CA PHE A 5 -7.09 2.52 0.85
C PHE A 5 -8.09 1.37 0.81
N LYS A 6 -8.15 0.71 -0.33
CA LYS A 6 -9.01 -0.45 -0.52
C LYS A 6 -8.18 -1.58 -1.08
N VAL A 7 -8.65 -2.80 -0.87
CA VAL A 7 -8.00 -3.95 -1.48
C VAL A 7 -7.97 -3.75 -3.00
N GLY A 8 -6.80 -3.93 -3.56
CA GLY A 8 -6.58 -3.71 -4.98
C GLY A 8 -5.95 -2.37 -5.32
N ASP A 9 -5.94 -1.44 -4.38
CA ASP A 9 -5.30 -0.14 -4.63
C ASP A 9 -3.80 -0.32 -4.74
N THR A 10 -3.18 0.56 -5.50
CA THR A 10 -1.73 0.59 -5.58
C THR A 10 -1.21 1.70 -4.69
N VAL A 11 -0.16 1.39 -3.94
CA VAL A 11 0.41 2.32 -2.97
C VAL A 11 1.92 2.22 -3.00
N ARG A 12 2.55 3.19 -2.39
CA ARG A 12 4.00 3.24 -2.26
C ARG A 12 4.34 3.86 -0.92
N LEU A 13 5.45 3.46 -0.33
CA LEU A 13 5.91 4.11 0.89
C LEU A 13 6.23 5.57 0.59
N LYS A 14 5.94 6.44 1.53
CA LYS A 14 6.22 7.86 1.35
C LYS A 14 7.71 8.13 1.14
N SER A 15 8.54 7.27 1.68
CA SER A 15 9.98 7.41 1.51
C SER A 15 10.48 6.85 0.18
N GLY A 16 9.60 6.27 -0.60
CA GLY A 16 9.96 5.65 -1.86
C GLY A 16 9.85 4.14 -1.76
N GLY A 17 10.30 3.45 -2.79
CA GLY A 17 10.27 2.01 -2.80
C GLY A 17 9.42 1.47 -3.94
N PRO A 18 9.17 0.18 -3.94
CA PRO A 18 8.43 -0.43 -5.05
C PRO A 18 6.96 -0.10 -4.98
N LEU A 19 6.32 -0.17 -6.13
CA LEU A 19 4.87 -0.08 -6.19
C LEU A 19 4.28 -1.35 -5.60
N MET A 20 3.30 -1.18 -4.72
CA MET A 20 2.71 -2.30 -4.01
C MET A 20 1.20 -2.28 -4.19
N THR A 21 0.60 -3.45 -4.06
CA THR A 21 -0.86 -3.58 -4.15
C THR A 21 -1.40 -3.93 -2.76
N VAL A 22 -2.46 -3.25 -2.37
CA VAL A 22 -3.10 -3.53 -1.09
C VAL A 22 -3.79 -4.88 -1.18
N SER A 23 -3.39 -5.80 -0.31
CA SER A 23 -3.97 -7.14 -0.30
C SER A 23 -5.05 -7.29 0.76
N SER A 24 -4.93 -6.58 1.87
CA SER A 24 -5.97 -6.58 2.89
C SER A 24 -5.76 -5.41 3.83
N LEU A 25 -6.75 -5.14 4.64
CA LEU A 25 -6.73 -4.04 5.58
C LEU A 25 -7.09 -4.58 6.96
N THR A 26 -6.41 -4.07 7.99
CA THR A 26 -6.63 -4.50 9.34
C THR A 26 -6.31 -3.37 10.30
N THR A 27 -6.35 -3.64 11.59
CA THR A 27 -5.95 -2.68 12.61
C THR A 27 -5.02 -3.38 13.59
N ASP A 28 -4.12 -2.62 14.20
CA ASP A 28 -3.23 -3.17 15.20
C ASP A 28 -3.89 -3.10 16.58
N PHE A 29 -3.14 -3.48 17.62
CA PHE A 29 -3.68 -3.51 18.97
C PHE A 29 -4.13 -2.14 19.46
N ASP A 30 -3.50 -1.10 18.96
CA ASP A 30 -3.82 0.26 19.36
C ASP A 30 -4.95 0.87 18.54
N GLY A 31 -5.48 0.10 17.59
CA GLY A 31 -6.55 0.59 16.74
C GLY A 31 -6.08 1.39 15.55
N HIS A 32 -4.79 1.39 15.26
CA HIS A 32 -4.28 2.09 14.10
C HIS A 32 -4.54 1.29 12.84
N PRO A 33 -4.95 1.95 11.75
CA PRO A 33 -5.16 1.23 10.50
C PRO A 33 -3.85 0.71 9.93
N VAL A 34 -3.85 -0.56 9.58
CA VAL A 34 -2.69 -1.23 9.00
C VAL A 34 -3.07 -1.72 7.61
N VAL A 35 -2.20 -1.47 6.67
CA VAL A 35 -2.40 -1.86 5.27
C VAL A 35 -1.43 -2.99 4.95
N ASN A 36 -1.98 -4.13 4.58
CA ASN A 36 -1.15 -5.26 4.14
C ASN A 36 -0.98 -5.15 2.64
N THR A 37 0.27 -5.28 2.20
CA THR A 37 0.61 -5.07 0.79
C THR A 37 1.36 -6.26 0.24
N THR A 38 1.32 -6.39 -1.07
CA THR A 38 2.03 -7.43 -1.80
C THR A 38 2.68 -6.79 -3.03
N TRP A 39 3.89 -7.22 -3.34
CA TRP A 39 4.57 -6.74 -4.54
C TRP A 39 5.54 -7.82 -5.00
N PHE A 40 6.11 -7.62 -6.18
CA PHE A 40 7.12 -8.52 -6.71
C PHE A 40 8.46 -7.81 -6.76
N ASP A 41 9.52 -8.51 -6.37
CA ASP A 41 10.84 -7.95 -6.44
C ASP A 41 11.40 -8.14 -7.86
N LYS A 42 12.65 -7.74 -8.07
CA LYS A 42 13.25 -7.81 -9.39
C LYS A 42 13.43 -9.23 -9.90
N ASN A 43 13.30 -10.21 -9.02
CA ASN A 43 13.40 -11.61 -9.40
C ASN A 43 12.02 -12.24 -9.57
N ASP A 44 10.98 -11.42 -9.64
CA ASP A 44 9.60 -11.87 -9.74
C ASP A 44 9.16 -12.70 -8.55
N LYS A 45 9.80 -12.48 -7.42
CA LYS A 45 9.44 -13.19 -6.21
C LYS A 45 8.41 -12.37 -5.44
N GLU A 46 7.35 -13.03 -5.04
CA GLU A 46 6.28 -12.35 -4.30
C GLU A 46 6.76 -11.97 -2.91
N CYS A 47 6.57 -10.71 -2.58
CA CYS A 47 6.91 -10.18 -1.26
C CYS A 47 5.66 -9.59 -0.65
N SER A 48 5.64 -9.50 0.67
CA SER A 48 4.52 -8.89 1.35
C SER A 48 5.01 -8.17 2.59
N GLY A 49 4.21 -7.21 3.04
CA GLY A 49 4.56 -6.45 4.23
C GLY A 49 3.34 -5.72 4.76
N SER A 50 3.42 -5.32 6.01
CA SER A 50 2.36 -4.58 6.67
C SER A 50 2.90 -3.22 7.06
N TYR A 51 2.13 -2.18 6.77
CA TYR A 51 2.54 -0.81 7.04
C TYR A 51 1.36 -0.05 7.61
N LEU A 52 1.66 0.94 8.45
CA LEU A 52 0.63 1.85 8.90
C LEU A 52 0.15 2.69 7.72
N LYS A 53 -1.12 3.02 7.74
CA LYS A 53 -1.71 3.82 6.66
C LYS A 53 -0.93 5.10 6.43
N ASP A 54 -0.46 5.71 7.51
CA ASP A 54 0.23 6.99 7.42
C ASP A 54 1.59 6.89 6.74
N MET A 55 2.11 5.68 6.59
CA MET A 55 3.40 5.49 5.93
C MET A 55 3.28 5.36 4.42
N LEU A 56 2.07 5.27 3.93
CA LEU A 56 1.83 5.00 2.52
C LEU A 56 1.21 6.19 1.83
N THR A 57 1.47 6.29 0.55
CA THR A 57 0.81 7.27 -0.31
C THR A 57 0.14 6.52 -1.43
N ALA A 58 -1.05 6.96 -1.80
CA ALA A 58 -1.75 6.35 -2.91
C ALA A 58 -1.00 6.67 -4.19
N ASP A 59 -0.67 5.65 -4.92
CA ASP A 59 -0.03 5.83 -6.21
C ASP A 59 -1.04 5.44 -7.27
N ALA A 60 -2.12 6.17 -7.28
CA ALA A 60 -3.24 5.88 -8.14
C ALA A 60 -2.95 6.38 -9.53
N GLY A 61 -2.17 5.93 -9.97
CA GLY A 61 -1.73 6.38 -11.22
C GLY A 61 -2.53 7.40 -11.95
N ASP A 62 -2.69 7.31 -11.52
CA ASP A 62 -2.92 7.85 -12.17
C ASP A 62 -3.27 8.25 -12.99
N PRO A 63 -3.48 8.51 -13.18
CA PRO A 63 -3.80 8.71 -13.85
C PRO A 63 -3.94 9.14 -14.49
N VAL A 64 -3.92 9.18 -14.72
CA VAL A 64 -4.04 9.50 -15.32
C VAL A 64 -4.42 9.71 -15.92
N ILE A 65 -4.55 9.75 -16.16
CA ILE A 65 -4.84 9.79 -16.74
C ILE A 65 -5.24 10.02 -17.13
N ALA A 66 -5.29 10.15 -17.27
CA ALA A 66 -5.59 10.26 -17.66
C ALA A 66 -5.89 10.40 -18.03
#